data_2a35997f863050a34e17df793ab57324
#
_entry.id   2a35997f863050a34e17df793ab57324
#
_cell.length_a   1.000
_cell.length_b   1.000
_cell.length_c   1.000
_cell.angle_alpha   90.00
_cell.angle_beta   90.00
_cell.angle_gamma   90.00
#
_symmetry.space_group_name_H-M   'P 1'
#
loop_
_entity.id
_entity.type
_entity.pdbx_description
1 polymer ?
#
loop_
_entity_poly.entity_id
_entity_poly.type
_entity_poly.pdbx_seq_one_letter_code
_entity_poly.pdbx_strand_id
1 'polypeptide(L)'
;GALIGLQLALDHPEAISALVLVNGWLTLSPHTRRCFLVRERLLHAGGAQAWVEAQPLFLYPAEWMASRLPRLEAEDALAISHFQGKENLLKRLNALKQADFSRRAAAIVCPTLVISAADDLLVPASCSRLLQAAIPDSQLVEMAWGGHACNVTDSATFNPILCDGLAAMLPVPQENL
;
A
#
# COMPACT_ATOMS: atom_id res chain seq x y z
N GLY A 1 1.38 -0.32 5.09
CA GLY A 1 2.63 -1.11 4.98
C GLY A 1 3.78 -0.32 4.39
N ALA A 2 3.66 0.22 3.16
CA ALA A 2 4.79 0.85 2.46
C ALA A 2 5.51 1.94 3.26
N LEU A 3 4.77 2.84 3.92
CA LEU A 3 5.38 3.92 4.72
C LEU A 3 6.10 3.40 5.97
N ILE A 4 5.64 2.30 6.56
CA ILE A 4 6.34 1.63 7.67
C ILE A 4 7.64 1.04 7.16
N GLY A 5 7.62 0.39 5.98
CA GLY A 5 8.83 -0.14 5.34
C GLY A 5 9.86 0.95 5.04
N LEU A 6 9.43 2.09 4.48
CA LEU A 6 10.30 3.26 4.26
C LEU A 6 10.94 3.77 5.55
N GLN A 7 10.13 3.94 6.61
CA GLN A 7 10.64 4.40 7.90
C GLN A 7 11.65 3.41 8.49
N LEU A 8 11.34 2.11 8.43
CA LEU A 8 12.21 1.06 8.96
C LEU A 8 13.55 0.98 8.20
N ALA A 9 13.52 1.06 6.86
CA ALA A 9 14.73 1.06 6.05
C ALA A 9 15.62 2.29 6.30
N LEU A 10 15.04 3.42 6.72
CA LEU A 10 15.77 4.63 7.07
C LEU A 10 16.33 4.62 8.50
N ASP A 11 15.60 4.04 9.45
CA ASP A 11 16.00 4.07 10.85
C ASP A 11 16.87 2.85 11.23
N HIS A 12 16.70 1.72 10.53
CA HIS A 12 17.38 0.45 10.77
C HIS A 12 17.85 -0.21 9.47
N PRO A 13 18.73 0.48 8.68
CA PRO A 13 19.19 -0.03 7.39
C PRO A 13 19.88 -1.39 7.51
N GLU A 14 20.55 -1.67 8.62
CA GLU A 14 21.24 -2.93 8.92
C GLU A 14 20.28 -4.14 9.07
N ALA A 15 19.00 -3.88 9.35
CA ALA A 15 17.98 -4.91 9.54
C ALA A 15 17.22 -5.27 8.25
N ILE A 16 17.45 -4.52 7.16
CA ILE A 16 16.65 -4.65 5.93
C ILE A 16 17.56 -5.09 4.78
N SER A 17 17.44 -6.34 4.37
CA SER A 17 18.19 -6.90 3.23
C SER A 17 17.60 -6.51 1.87
N ALA A 18 16.28 -6.34 1.80
CA ALA A 18 15.55 -5.90 0.60
C ALA A 18 14.22 -5.25 1.00
N LEU A 19 13.72 -4.33 0.22
CA LEU A 19 12.48 -3.61 0.48
C LEU A 19 11.49 -3.77 -0.67
N VAL A 20 10.25 -4.15 -0.37
CA VAL A 20 9.16 -4.18 -1.35
C VAL A 20 8.10 -3.17 -0.94
N LEU A 21 7.81 -2.21 -1.80
CA LEU A 21 6.85 -1.13 -1.59
C LEU A 21 5.69 -1.27 -2.56
N VAL A 22 4.51 -1.57 -2.05
CA VAL A 22 3.30 -1.74 -2.86
C VAL A 22 2.39 -0.53 -2.68
N ASN A 23 2.05 0.14 -3.79
CA ASN A 23 1.14 1.29 -3.83
C ASN A 23 1.48 2.37 -2.77
N GLY A 24 2.78 2.68 -2.63
CA GLY A 24 3.28 3.64 -1.66
C GLY A 24 3.43 5.06 -2.22
N TRP A 25 3.85 5.99 -1.35
CA TRP A 25 4.14 7.39 -1.73
C TRP A 25 5.29 7.97 -0.91
N LEU A 26 5.95 9.00 -1.45
CA LEU A 26 6.93 9.83 -0.72
C LEU A 26 6.25 10.84 0.17
N THR A 27 5.31 11.58 -0.43
CA THR A 27 4.50 12.60 0.22
C THR A 27 3.04 12.38 -0.15
N LEU A 28 2.13 12.77 0.72
CA LEU A 28 0.70 12.62 0.51
C LEU A 28 0.22 13.45 -0.69
N SER A 29 -0.22 12.78 -1.75
CA SER A 29 -0.76 13.44 -2.94
C SER A 29 -2.05 14.21 -2.63
N PRO A 30 -2.40 15.26 -3.39
CA PRO A 30 -3.68 15.95 -3.23
C PRO A 30 -4.88 15.02 -3.41
N HIS A 31 -4.80 14.04 -4.30
CA HIS A 31 -5.84 13.03 -4.52
C HIS A 31 -6.02 12.13 -3.29
N THR A 32 -4.93 11.50 -2.81
CA THR A 32 -4.96 10.63 -1.63
C THR A 32 -5.44 11.38 -0.40
N ARG A 33 -5.04 12.64 -0.24
CA ARG A 33 -5.55 13.54 0.81
C ARG A 33 -7.07 13.70 0.74
N ARG A 34 -7.61 13.86 -0.47
CA ARG A 34 -9.07 13.95 -0.69
C ARG A 34 -9.77 12.64 -0.31
N CYS A 35 -9.22 11.50 -0.69
CA CYS A 35 -9.74 10.20 -0.30
C CYS A 35 -9.77 10.05 1.24
N PHE A 36 -8.69 10.40 1.93
CA PHE A 36 -8.63 10.34 3.40
C PHE A 36 -9.63 11.30 4.06
N LEU A 37 -9.81 12.50 3.52
CA LEU A 37 -10.80 13.45 4.04
C LEU A 37 -12.22 12.90 3.94
N VAL A 38 -12.58 12.30 2.80
CA VAL A 38 -13.91 11.70 2.61
C VAL A 38 -14.11 10.53 3.58
N ARG A 39 -13.14 9.63 3.70
CA ARG A 39 -13.19 8.49 4.61
C ARG A 39 -13.32 8.94 6.09
N GLU A 40 -12.59 9.98 6.49
CA GLU A 40 -12.68 10.56 7.83
C GLU A 40 -14.06 11.15 8.11
N ARG A 41 -14.68 11.82 7.12
CA ARG A 41 -16.05 12.33 7.21
C ARG A 41 -17.07 11.20 7.37
N LEU A 42 -16.93 10.11 6.60
CA LEU A 42 -17.78 8.93 6.73
C LEU A 42 -17.67 8.31 8.13
N LEU A 43 -16.45 8.20 8.67
CA LEU A 43 -16.24 7.74 10.04
C LEU A 43 -16.91 8.63 11.09
N HIS A 44 -16.90 9.95 10.89
CA HIS A 44 -17.55 10.89 11.81
C HIS A 44 -19.07 10.84 11.72
N ALA A 45 -19.64 10.68 10.53
CA ALA A 45 -21.08 10.73 10.28
C ALA A 45 -21.79 9.39 10.55
N GLY A 46 -21.18 8.26 10.16
CA GLY A 46 -21.79 6.94 10.20
C GLY A 46 -20.97 5.88 10.97
N GLY A 47 -19.90 6.30 11.67
CA GLY A 47 -19.12 5.40 12.52
C GLY A 47 -18.41 4.28 11.78
N ALA A 48 -18.29 3.13 12.47
CA ALA A 48 -17.62 1.95 11.95
C ALA A 48 -18.27 1.44 10.65
N GLN A 49 -19.58 1.42 10.61
CA GLN A 49 -20.33 0.90 9.47
C GLN A 49 -20.01 1.69 8.20
N ALA A 50 -20.21 3.01 8.18
CA ALA A 50 -19.93 3.83 7.00
C ALA A 50 -18.45 3.81 6.57
N TRP A 51 -17.54 3.68 7.54
CA TRP A 51 -16.12 3.52 7.24
C TRP A 51 -15.83 2.21 6.52
N VAL A 52 -16.34 1.09 7.06
CA VAL A 52 -16.05 -0.26 6.55
C VAL A 52 -16.71 -0.45 5.18
N GLU A 53 -18.00 -0.12 5.05
CA GLU A 53 -18.74 -0.26 3.78
C GLU A 53 -18.15 0.59 2.63
N ALA A 54 -17.53 1.73 2.94
CA ALA A 54 -16.87 2.54 1.94
C ALA A 54 -15.46 2.05 1.57
N GLN A 55 -14.83 1.21 2.39
CA GLN A 55 -13.44 0.79 2.19
C GLN A 55 -13.19 0.06 0.87
N PRO A 56 -14.03 -0.88 0.44
CA PRO A 56 -13.86 -1.59 -0.84
C PRO A 56 -13.78 -0.64 -2.04
N LEU A 57 -14.52 0.48 -2.03
CA LEU A 57 -14.51 1.46 -3.11
C LEU A 57 -13.14 2.12 -3.35
N PHE A 58 -12.31 2.19 -2.31
CA PHE A 58 -10.95 2.74 -2.40
C PHE A 58 -9.89 1.68 -2.68
N LEU A 59 -10.19 0.40 -2.45
CA LEU A 59 -9.22 -0.67 -2.50
C LEU A 59 -9.31 -1.52 -3.77
N TYR A 60 -10.52 -1.76 -4.27
CA TYR A 60 -10.77 -2.74 -5.30
C TYR A 60 -11.34 -2.13 -6.59
N PRO A 61 -11.00 -2.69 -7.75
CA PRO A 61 -11.67 -2.34 -9.01
C PRO A 61 -13.15 -2.70 -8.98
N ALA A 62 -13.98 -1.87 -9.62
CA ALA A 62 -15.45 -2.03 -9.61
C ALA A 62 -15.91 -3.40 -10.15
N GLU A 63 -15.30 -3.86 -11.24
CA GLU A 63 -15.62 -5.17 -11.84
C GLU A 63 -15.27 -6.34 -10.91
N TRP A 64 -14.16 -6.23 -10.17
CA TRP A 64 -13.79 -7.25 -9.20
C TRP A 64 -14.80 -7.33 -8.06
N MET A 65 -15.28 -6.18 -7.57
CA MET A 65 -16.30 -6.11 -6.52
C MET A 65 -17.65 -6.66 -6.98
N ALA A 66 -18.09 -6.31 -8.20
CA ALA A 66 -19.39 -6.70 -8.73
C ALA A 66 -19.62 -8.21 -8.72
N SER A 67 -18.56 -9.00 -8.94
CA SER A 67 -18.62 -10.47 -8.93
C SER A 67 -18.49 -11.10 -7.53
N ARG A 68 -18.28 -10.28 -6.47
CA ARG A 68 -17.94 -10.75 -5.10
C ARG A 68 -18.76 -10.08 -4.00
N LEU A 69 -19.86 -9.43 -4.35
CA LEU A 69 -20.66 -8.66 -3.40
C LEU A 69 -21.05 -9.45 -2.13
N PRO A 70 -21.58 -10.69 -2.22
CA PRO A 70 -21.93 -11.45 -1.00
C PRO A 70 -20.73 -11.73 -0.07
N ARG A 71 -19.54 -11.90 -0.65
CA ARG A 71 -18.32 -12.10 0.12
C ARG A 71 -17.89 -10.79 0.81
N LEU A 72 -17.95 -9.65 0.09
CA LEU A 72 -17.62 -8.34 0.65
C LEU A 72 -18.56 -7.97 1.80
N GLU A 73 -19.88 -8.23 1.67
CA GLU A 73 -20.85 -8.01 2.75
C GLU A 73 -20.54 -8.84 4.00
N ALA A 74 -20.10 -10.09 3.83
CA ALA A 74 -19.70 -10.93 4.95
C ALA A 74 -18.40 -10.44 5.61
N GLU A 75 -17.42 -10.00 4.80
CA GLU A 75 -16.17 -9.40 5.28
C GLU A 75 -16.42 -8.07 6.01
N ASP A 76 -17.35 -7.24 5.52
CA ASP A 76 -17.76 -5.99 6.16
C ASP A 76 -18.39 -6.24 7.53
N ALA A 77 -19.30 -7.21 7.65
CA ALA A 77 -19.92 -7.59 8.92
C ALA A 77 -18.86 -8.02 9.95
N LEU A 78 -17.87 -8.81 9.51
CA LEU A 78 -16.75 -9.23 10.35
C LEU A 78 -15.86 -8.04 10.74
N ALA A 79 -15.53 -7.16 9.80
CA ALA A 79 -14.71 -5.98 10.06
C ALA A 79 -15.38 -4.98 11.01
N ILE A 80 -16.71 -4.83 10.93
CA ILE A 80 -17.50 -4.00 11.85
C ILE A 80 -17.44 -4.60 13.27
N SER A 81 -17.62 -5.93 13.40
CA SER A 81 -17.60 -6.61 14.70
C SER A 81 -16.23 -6.52 15.41
N HIS A 82 -15.14 -6.43 14.64
CA HIS A 82 -13.76 -6.30 15.14
C HIS A 82 -13.18 -4.89 14.95
N PHE A 83 -14.04 -3.87 14.87
CA PHE A 83 -13.59 -2.52 14.61
C PHE A 83 -12.65 -2.01 15.72
N GLN A 84 -11.46 -1.58 15.33
CA GLN A 84 -10.37 -1.18 16.24
C GLN A 84 -10.62 0.09 17.06
N GLY A 85 -11.76 0.74 16.86
CA GLY A 85 -12.13 2.00 17.51
C GLY A 85 -11.76 3.24 16.69
N LYS A 86 -12.63 4.24 16.80
CA LYS A 86 -12.52 5.51 16.04
C LYS A 86 -11.20 6.24 16.33
N GLU A 87 -10.79 6.30 17.60
CA GLU A 87 -9.57 7.02 17.99
C GLU A 87 -8.31 6.40 17.38
N ASN A 88 -8.17 5.07 17.44
CA ASN A 88 -7.03 4.38 16.86
C ASN A 88 -6.96 4.59 15.35
N LEU A 89 -8.11 4.55 14.69
CA LEU A 89 -8.18 4.77 13.26
C LEU A 89 -7.81 6.21 12.88
N LEU A 90 -8.26 7.21 13.62
CA LEU A 90 -7.90 8.61 13.41
C LEU A 90 -6.41 8.85 13.66
N LYS A 91 -5.81 8.24 14.69
CA LYS A 91 -4.36 8.30 14.94
C LYS A 91 -3.58 7.73 13.75
N ARG A 92 -4.00 6.57 13.20
CA ARG A 92 -3.37 5.98 12.02
C ARG A 92 -3.51 6.86 10.78
N LEU A 93 -4.70 7.39 10.50
CA LEU A 93 -4.91 8.33 9.40
C LEU A 93 -4.05 9.58 9.53
N ASN A 94 -3.93 10.12 10.73
CA ASN A 94 -3.11 11.30 10.97
C ASN A 94 -1.63 11.02 10.73
N ALA A 95 -1.11 9.88 11.17
CA ALA A 95 0.26 9.44 10.88
C ALA A 95 0.49 9.32 9.37
N LEU A 96 -0.44 8.71 8.63
CA LEU A 96 -0.36 8.62 7.17
C LEU A 96 -0.38 9.99 6.48
N LYS A 97 -1.20 10.93 6.98
CA LYS A 97 -1.29 12.29 6.42
C LYS A 97 -0.04 13.13 6.66
N GLN A 98 0.71 12.84 7.72
CA GLN A 98 1.92 13.58 8.10
C GLN A 98 3.20 12.96 7.54
N ALA A 99 3.15 11.73 7.04
CA ALA A 99 4.32 11.04 6.52
C ALA A 99 4.88 11.74 5.30
N ASP A 100 6.16 12.14 5.39
CA ASP A 100 6.93 12.77 4.31
C ASP A 100 8.35 12.18 4.28
N PHE A 101 8.67 11.51 3.20
CA PHE A 101 9.97 10.88 2.95
C PHE A 101 10.76 11.56 1.84
N SER A 102 10.27 12.67 1.27
CA SER A 102 10.85 13.33 0.10
C SER A 102 12.32 13.72 0.27
N ARG A 103 12.73 14.09 1.49
CA ARG A 103 14.10 14.48 1.81
C ARG A 103 15.00 13.33 2.23
N ARG A 104 14.43 12.18 2.57
CA ARG A 104 15.13 11.06 3.20
C ARG A 104 15.24 9.82 2.32
N ALA A 105 14.37 9.66 1.32
CA ALA A 105 14.29 8.45 0.50
C ALA A 105 15.61 8.13 -0.23
N ALA A 106 16.39 9.14 -0.59
CA ALA A 106 17.71 8.98 -1.21
C ALA A 106 18.75 8.31 -0.28
N ALA A 107 18.49 8.23 1.03
CA ALA A 107 19.35 7.55 1.99
C ALA A 107 19.01 6.04 2.17
N ILE A 108 17.99 5.53 1.48
CA ILE A 108 17.68 4.10 1.47
C ILE A 108 18.76 3.38 0.64
N VAL A 109 19.43 2.44 1.26
CA VAL A 109 20.60 1.74 0.69
C VAL A 109 20.29 0.29 0.27
N CYS A 110 19.19 -0.30 0.75
CA CYS A 110 18.82 -1.65 0.38
C CYS A 110 18.18 -1.70 -1.01
N PRO A 111 18.38 -2.78 -1.79
CA PRO A 111 17.66 -2.99 -3.04
C PRO A 111 16.15 -2.89 -2.82
N THR A 112 15.46 -2.15 -3.69
CA THR A 112 14.04 -1.84 -3.50
C THR A 112 13.23 -2.17 -4.75
N LEU A 113 12.17 -2.97 -4.58
CA LEU A 113 11.14 -3.19 -5.59
C LEU A 113 9.91 -2.34 -5.26
N VAL A 114 9.51 -1.49 -6.19
CA VAL A 114 8.26 -0.74 -6.12
C VAL A 114 7.23 -1.42 -7.03
N ILE A 115 6.07 -1.79 -6.49
CA ILE A 115 4.96 -2.35 -7.25
C ILE A 115 3.79 -1.39 -7.17
N SER A 116 3.15 -1.09 -8.30
CA SER A 116 1.94 -0.27 -8.33
C SER A 116 0.91 -0.83 -9.30
N ALA A 117 -0.37 -0.48 -9.11
CA ALA A 117 -1.42 -0.73 -10.09
C ALA A 117 -1.80 0.59 -10.77
N ALA A 118 -1.94 0.57 -12.09
CA ALA A 118 -2.25 1.76 -12.89
C ALA A 118 -3.63 2.35 -12.57
N ASP A 119 -4.55 1.49 -12.13
CA ASP A 119 -5.94 1.79 -11.79
C ASP A 119 -6.18 2.02 -10.27
N ASP A 120 -5.12 2.21 -9.47
CA ASP A 120 -5.25 2.48 -8.03
C ASP A 120 -5.98 3.80 -7.78
N LEU A 121 -7.21 3.71 -7.27
CA LEU A 121 -8.04 4.87 -6.94
C LEU A 121 -7.52 5.60 -5.69
N LEU A 122 -6.92 4.90 -4.72
CA LEU A 122 -6.51 5.50 -3.46
C LEU A 122 -5.16 6.22 -3.57
N VAL A 123 -4.19 5.55 -4.19
CA VAL A 123 -2.83 6.05 -4.37
C VAL A 123 -2.45 5.99 -5.84
N PRO A 124 -2.55 7.09 -6.58
CA PRO A 124 -2.22 7.10 -8.01
C PRO A 124 -0.82 6.53 -8.29
N ALA A 125 -0.66 5.76 -9.37
CA ALA A 125 0.61 5.14 -9.76
C ALA A 125 1.77 6.15 -9.92
N SER A 126 1.46 7.44 -10.20
CA SER A 126 2.44 8.52 -10.18
C SER A 126 3.19 8.67 -8.85
N CYS A 127 2.55 8.30 -7.72
CA CYS A 127 3.21 8.32 -6.41
C CYS A 127 4.32 7.25 -6.33
N SER A 128 4.09 6.07 -6.88
CA SER A 128 5.08 4.99 -6.96
C SER A 128 6.22 5.31 -7.93
N ARG A 129 5.94 6.02 -9.03
CA ARG A 129 6.99 6.52 -9.93
C ARG A 129 7.90 7.54 -9.23
N LEU A 130 7.34 8.43 -8.39
CA LEU A 130 8.12 9.35 -7.57
C LEU A 130 8.96 8.62 -6.52
N LEU A 131 8.43 7.56 -5.91
CA LEU A 131 9.20 6.70 -4.99
C LEU A 131 10.42 6.11 -5.69
N GLN A 132 10.21 5.46 -6.83
CA GLN A 132 11.27 4.85 -7.62
C GLN A 132 12.33 5.89 -8.02
N ALA A 133 11.93 7.05 -8.46
CA ALA A 133 12.87 8.12 -8.85
C ALA A 133 13.70 8.67 -7.68
N ALA A 134 13.22 8.52 -6.42
CA ALA A 134 13.87 9.04 -5.23
C ALA A 134 14.77 8.02 -4.50
N ILE A 135 14.58 6.72 -4.72
CA ILE A 135 15.35 5.64 -4.10
C ILE A 135 16.41 5.15 -5.09
N PRO A 136 17.73 5.28 -4.80
CA PRO A 136 18.78 5.06 -5.78
C PRO A 136 18.80 3.64 -6.38
N ASP A 137 18.74 2.61 -5.54
CA ASP A 137 18.74 1.20 -5.98
C ASP A 137 17.30 0.66 -5.97
N SER A 138 16.48 1.13 -6.94
CA SER A 138 15.09 0.74 -7.01
C SER A 138 14.62 0.42 -8.42
N GLN A 139 13.69 -0.52 -8.50
CA GLN A 139 12.98 -0.89 -9.72
C GLN A 139 11.48 -0.69 -9.53
N LEU A 140 10.78 -0.31 -10.60
CA LEU A 140 9.33 -0.16 -10.61
C LEU A 140 8.70 -1.18 -11.55
N VAL A 141 7.70 -1.91 -11.05
CA VAL A 141 6.79 -2.71 -11.87
C VAL A 141 5.39 -2.14 -11.70
N GLU A 142 4.81 -1.66 -12.80
CA GLU A 142 3.45 -1.15 -12.82
C GLU A 142 2.51 -2.18 -13.44
N MET A 143 1.62 -2.76 -12.63
CA MET A 143 0.55 -3.65 -13.07
C MET A 143 -0.53 -2.83 -13.79
N ALA A 144 -1.05 -3.35 -14.89
CA ALA A 144 -2.08 -2.65 -15.66
C ALA A 144 -3.40 -2.52 -14.90
N TRP A 145 -3.66 -3.43 -13.95
CA TRP A 145 -4.92 -3.55 -13.24
C TRP A 145 -4.70 -4.11 -11.82
N GLY A 146 -5.70 -3.93 -10.93
CA GLY A 146 -5.74 -4.55 -9.60
C GLY A 146 -6.13 -3.60 -8.46
N GLY A 147 -6.14 -2.30 -8.69
CA GLY A 147 -6.46 -1.30 -7.67
C GLY A 147 -5.42 -1.23 -6.55
N HIS A 148 -5.83 -0.65 -5.42
CA HIS A 148 -4.94 -0.51 -4.25
C HIS A 148 -4.55 -1.84 -3.61
N ALA A 149 -5.41 -2.86 -3.72
CA ALA A 149 -5.17 -4.20 -3.20
C ALA A 149 -4.82 -5.20 -4.33
N CYS A 150 -3.97 -4.80 -5.27
CA CYS A 150 -3.59 -5.60 -6.44
C CYS A 150 -3.03 -6.99 -6.08
N ASN A 151 -2.43 -7.14 -4.92
CA ASN A 151 -1.99 -8.41 -4.36
C ASN A 151 -3.14 -9.39 -4.04
N VAL A 152 -4.36 -8.89 -3.88
CA VAL A 152 -5.59 -9.67 -3.64
C VAL A 152 -6.39 -9.84 -4.92
N THR A 153 -6.53 -8.77 -5.67
CA THR A 153 -7.42 -8.70 -6.85
C THR A 153 -6.82 -9.38 -8.07
N ASP A 154 -5.49 -9.34 -8.21
CA ASP A 154 -4.72 -9.99 -9.28
C ASP A 154 -3.47 -10.67 -8.73
N SER A 155 -3.66 -11.58 -7.80
CA SER A 155 -2.56 -12.35 -7.20
C SER A 155 -1.79 -13.20 -8.22
N ALA A 156 -2.42 -13.59 -9.32
CA ALA A 156 -1.78 -14.36 -10.38
C ALA A 156 -0.68 -13.57 -11.09
N THR A 157 -0.86 -12.25 -11.27
CA THR A 157 0.17 -11.35 -11.81
C THR A 157 1.11 -10.86 -10.71
N PHE A 158 0.58 -10.53 -9.53
CA PHE A 158 1.35 -9.96 -8.43
C PHE A 158 2.41 -10.91 -7.86
N ASN A 159 2.05 -12.19 -7.63
CA ASN A 159 2.95 -13.11 -6.96
C ASN A 159 4.24 -13.41 -7.76
N PRO A 160 4.21 -13.67 -9.08
CA PRO A 160 5.45 -13.78 -9.88
C PRO A 160 6.33 -12.53 -9.78
N ILE A 161 5.76 -11.33 -9.92
CA ILE A 161 6.50 -10.06 -9.80
C ILE A 161 7.22 -9.97 -8.44
N LEU A 162 6.52 -10.31 -7.36
CA LEU A 162 7.10 -10.30 -6.02
C LEU A 162 8.21 -11.33 -5.87
N CYS A 163 7.99 -12.58 -6.30
CA CYS A 163 8.95 -13.67 -6.15
C CYS A 163 10.21 -13.42 -6.99
N ASP A 164 10.05 -13.04 -8.25
CA ASP A 164 11.17 -12.74 -9.15
C ASP A 164 11.99 -11.54 -8.65
N GLY A 165 11.30 -10.50 -8.19
CA GLY A 165 11.93 -9.32 -7.62
C GLY A 165 12.72 -9.64 -6.34
N LEU A 166 12.17 -10.44 -5.43
CA LEU A 166 12.88 -10.87 -4.22
C LEU A 166 14.08 -11.77 -4.57
N ALA A 167 13.95 -12.68 -5.52
CA ALA A 167 15.04 -13.52 -5.98
C ALA A 167 16.19 -12.70 -6.60
N ALA A 168 15.87 -11.62 -7.30
CA ALA A 168 16.86 -10.73 -7.88
C ALA A 168 17.59 -9.86 -6.85
N MET A 169 16.92 -9.49 -5.75
CA MET A 169 17.45 -8.60 -4.71
C MET A 169 18.18 -9.34 -3.59
N LEU A 170 17.84 -10.59 -3.32
CA LEU A 170 18.42 -11.35 -2.22
C LEU A 170 19.54 -12.25 -2.74
N PRO A 171 20.68 -12.34 -2.03
CA PRO A 171 21.73 -13.28 -2.42
C PRO A 171 21.21 -14.72 -2.33
N VAL A 172 21.50 -15.51 -3.35
CA VAL A 172 21.24 -16.96 -3.29
C VAL A 172 22.01 -17.53 -2.11
N PRO A 173 21.37 -18.28 -1.19
CA PRO A 173 22.09 -18.96 -0.13
C PRO A 173 23.18 -19.84 -0.78
N GLN A 174 24.43 -19.61 -0.44
CA GLN A 174 25.48 -20.58 -0.80
C GLN A 174 25.17 -21.85 -0.02
N GLU A 175 24.72 -22.88 -0.71
CA GLU A 175 24.69 -24.23 -0.15
C GLU A 175 26.13 -24.56 0.24
N ASN A 176 26.41 -24.62 1.54
CA ASN A 176 27.67 -25.16 2.04
C ASN A 176 27.71 -26.64 1.66
N LEU A 177 28.44 -26.95 0.60
CA LEU A 177 28.87 -28.31 0.22
C LEU A 177 29.86 -28.84 1.24
#